data_efa8b8ea89f5e6c8a405a8822fe12ad0
#
_entry.id   efa8b8ea89f5e6c8a405a8822fe12ad0
#
_cell.length_a   1.000
_cell.length_b   1.000
_cell.length_c   1.000
_cell.angle_alpha   90.00
_cell.angle_beta   90.00
_cell.angle_gamma   90.00
#
_symmetry.space_group_name_H-M   'P 1'
#
loop_
_entity.id
_entity.type
_entity.pdbx_description
1 polymer ?
#
loop_
_entity_poly.entity_id
_entity_poly.type
_entity_poly.pdbx_seq_one_letter_code
_entity_poly.pdbx_strand_id
1 'polypeptide(L)'
;MSKGKITQIIGAVVDVKFDEDLPEILSALECKNGDNRLVLEVAQHLGESTVRTIAMDATEGLKRGDEVINTKAPIQVPVGPETLGRIINVIGEPIDEKGEVKTKEKWPIHRAAPEFSDQSTETEILVTGIKVVDLLAPYAKGGKIGL
;
A
#
# COMPACT_ATOMS: atom_id res chain seq x y z
N MET A 1 12.15 -12.55 -13.39
CA MET A 1 12.05 -11.66 -12.22
C MET A 1 13.45 -11.20 -11.94
N SER A 2 13.71 -9.89 -11.90
CA SER A 2 15.03 -9.39 -11.55
C SER A 2 15.26 -9.55 -10.05
N LYS A 3 16.47 -9.94 -9.68
CA LYS A 3 16.90 -10.16 -8.30
C LYS A 3 17.87 -9.09 -7.89
N GLY A 4 17.72 -8.59 -6.69
CA GLY A 4 18.64 -7.66 -6.05
C GLY A 4 19.17 -8.19 -4.73
N LYS A 5 20.10 -7.46 -4.15
CA LYS A 5 20.69 -7.76 -2.84
C LYS A 5 20.65 -6.54 -1.95
N ILE A 6 20.31 -6.73 -0.69
CA ILE A 6 20.32 -5.69 0.32
C ILE A 6 21.76 -5.22 0.53
N THR A 7 22.00 -3.92 0.42
CA THR A 7 23.31 -3.29 0.64
C THR A 7 23.37 -2.55 1.97
N GLN A 8 22.26 -1.96 2.41
CA GLN A 8 22.19 -1.17 3.65
C GLN A 8 20.78 -1.25 4.25
N ILE A 9 20.72 -1.21 5.59
CA ILE A 9 19.47 -1.17 6.36
C ILE A 9 19.60 -0.07 7.40
N ILE A 10 18.67 0.88 7.41
CA ILE A 10 18.61 1.98 8.38
C ILE A 10 17.16 2.10 8.86
N GLY A 11 16.80 1.41 9.94
CA GLY A 11 15.42 1.33 10.39
C GLY A 11 14.52 0.78 9.29
N ALA A 12 13.46 1.49 8.92
CA ALA A 12 12.55 1.10 7.83
C ALA A 12 13.11 1.36 6.42
N VAL A 13 14.26 2.02 6.29
CA VAL A 13 14.87 2.30 4.98
C VAL A 13 15.85 1.20 4.63
N VAL A 14 15.66 0.59 3.46
CA VAL A 14 16.49 -0.50 2.95
C VAL A 14 16.99 -0.15 1.56
N ASP A 15 18.31 -0.14 1.37
CA ASP A 15 18.92 0.07 0.06
C ASP A 15 19.23 -1.29 -0.59
N VAL A 16 18.80 -1.45 -1.82
CA VAL A 16 18.90 -2.70 -2.60
C VAL A 16 19.61 -2.44 -3.91
N LYS A 17 20.62 -3.24 -4.22
CA LYS A 17 21.35 -3.20 -5.49
C LYS A 17 20.86 -4.29 -6.41
N PHE A 18 20.63 -3.93 -7.68
CA PHE A 18 20.24 -4.83 -8.74
C PHE A 18 21.38 -4.94 -9.77
N ASP A 19 21.64 -6.15 -10.26
CA ASP A 19 22.68 -6.37 -11.29
C ASP A 19 22.12 -6.24 -12.72
N GLU A 20 20.79 -6.33 -12.87
CA GLU A 20 20.06 -6.25 -14.14
C GLU A 20 19.06 -5.08 -14.12
N ASP A 21 17.81 -5.34 -14.52
CA ASP A 21 16.74 -4.35 -14.61
C ASP A 21 16.49 -3.66 -13.27
N LEU A 22 16.66 -2.33 -13.24
CA LEU A 22 16.36 -1.50 -12.08
C LEU A 22 14.84 -1.40 -11.90
N PRO A 23 14.31 -1.66 -10.69
CA PRO A 23 12.88 -1.49 -10.41
C PRO A 23 12.42 -0.04 -10.61
N GLU A 24 11.21 0.13 -11.12
CA GLU A 24 10.57 1.45 -11.20
C GLU A 24 10.22 1.97 -9.81
N ILE A 25 10.11 3.30 -9.67
CA ILE A 25 9.62 3.93 -8.45
C ILE A 25 8.20 3.45 -8.18
N LEU A 26 7.85 3.23 -6.91
CA LEU A 26 6.62 2.64 -6.40
C LEU A 26 6.44 1.13 -6.68
N SER A 27 7.41 0.48 -7.31
CA SER A 27 7.38 -0.98 -7.43
C SER A 27 7.51 -1.65 -6.06
N ALA A 28 6.77 -2.74 -5.88
CA ALA A 28 6.90 -3.62 -4.73
C ALA A 28 8.05 -4.61 -4.93
N LEU A 29 8.89 -4.71 -3.94
CA LEU A 29 9.94 -5.73 -3.87
C LEU A 29 9.61 -6.68 -2.72
N GLU A 30 9.96 -7.94 -2.86
CA GLU A 30 9.74 -8.95 -1.83
C GLU A 30 11.05 -9.55 -1.35
N CYS A 31 11.18 -9.70 -0.05
CA CYS A 31 12.26 -10.45 0.57
C CYS A 31 11.73 -11.29 1.73
N LYS A 32 12.53 -12.28 2.14
CA LYS A 32 12.25 -13.08 3.33
C LYS A 32 12.94 -12.47 4.53
N ASN A 33 12.20 -12.27 5.61
CA ASN A 33 12.72 -11.89 6.91
C ASN A 33 12.40 -13.01 7.91
N GLY A 34 13.31 -13.98 8.03
CA GLY A 34 13.02 -15.23 8.73
C GLY A 34 11.93 -16.02 8.02
N ASP A 35 10.84 -16.32 8.73
CA ASP A 35 9.66 -17.01 8.17
C ASP A 35 8.62 -16.05 7.56
N ASN A 36 8.81 -14.73 7.74
CA ASN A 36 7.86 -13.72 7.29
C ASN A 36 8.23 -13.22 5.88
N ARG A 37 7.19 -12.94 5.09
CA ARG A 37 7.29 -12.20 3.84
C ARG A 37 7.35 -10.71 4.16
N LEU A 38 8.42 -10.03 3.77
CA LEU A 38 8.55 -8.59 3.90
C LEU A 38 8.44 -7.94 2.52
N VAL A 39 7.59 -6.92 2.42
CA VAL A 39 7.43 -6.11 1.21
C VAL A 39 8.15 -4.77 1.43
N LEU A 40 8.92 -4.39 0.42
CA LEU A 40 9.63 -3.11 0.35
C LEU A 40 9.06 -2.32 -0.84
N GLU A 41 8.82 -1.03 -0.69
CA GLU A 41 8.41 -0.17 -1.79
C GLU A 41 9.57 0.71 -2.26
N VAL A 42 9.81 0.76 -3.55
CA VAL A 42 10.86 1.61 -4.14
C VAL A 42 10.46 3.08 -4.03
N ALA A 43 11.22 3.84 -3.24
CA ALA A 43 10.99 5.26 -3.02
C ALA A 43 11.88 6.15 -3.91
N GLN A 44 13.12 5.71 -4.19
CA GLN A 44 14.10 6.53 -4.90
C GLN A 44 15.17 5.68 -5.58
N HIS A 45 15.66 6.14 -6.74
CA HIS A 45 16.89 5.64 -7.35
C HIS A 45 18.09 6.41 -6.82
N LEU A 46 19.11 5.70 -6.35
CA LEU A 46 20.34 6.30 -5.81
C LEU A 46 21.47 6.38 -6.83
N GLY A 47 21.31 5.76 -8.00
CA GLY A 47 22.38 5.56 -8.97
C GLY A 47 23.10 4.22 -8.76
N GLU A 48 24.02 3.87 -9.65
CA GLU A 48 24.82 2.63 -9.64
C GLU A 48 23.99 1.35 -9.43
N SER A 49 22.83 1.30 -10.11
CA SER A 49 21.87 0.19 -10.02
C SER A 49 21.32 -0.06 -8.60
N THR A 50 21.32 0.97 -7.75
CA THR A 50 20.84 0.90 -6.37
C THR A 50 19.55 1.70 -6.21
N VAL A 51 18.59 1.11 -5.52
CA VAL A 51 17.33 1.75 -5.15
C VAL A 51 17.20 1.86 -3.64
N ARG A 52 16.61 2.94 -3.18
CA ARG A 52 16.19 3.13 -1.80
C ARG A 52 14.74 2.73 -1.66
N THR A 53 14.46 1.91 -0.68
CA THR A 53 13.13 1.37 -0.43
C THR A 53 12.67 1.65 0.99
N ILE A 54 11.37 1.60 1.20
CA ILE A 54 10.72 1.69 2.51
C ILE A 54 10.07 0.35 2.81
N ALA A 55 10.41 -0.23 3.96
CA ALA A 55 9.83 -1.48 4.41
C ALA A 55 8.41 -1.25 4.94
N MET A 56 7.49 -2.14 4.57
CA MET A 56 6.09 -2.09 4.99
C MET A 56 5.84 -2.80 6.32
N ASP A 57 6.87 -3.44 6.88
CA ASP A 57 6.85 -4.10 8.18
C ASP A 57 8.25 -4.06 8.80
N ALA A 58 8.42 -4.69 9.96
CA ALA A 58 9.63 -4.75 10.74
C ALA A 58 10.83 -5.29 9.93
N THR A 59 11.96 -4.60 10.04
CA THR A 59 13.21 -4.94 9.34
C THR A 59 14.20 -5.71 10.21
N GLU A 60 13.87 -5.93 11.48
CA GLU A 60 14.71 -6.68 12.41
C GLU A 60 14.92 -8.11 11.91
N GLY A 61 16.16 -8.49 11.79
CA GLY A 61 16.56 -9.80 11.28
C GLY A 61 17.09 -9.79 9.85
N LEU A 62 16.81 -8.75 9.05
CA LEU A 62 17.37 -8.57 7.72
C LEU A 62 18.89 -8.39 7.80
N LYS A 63 19.58 -8.90 6.78
CA LYS A 63 21.04 -8.81 6.65
C LYS A 63 21.44 -8.26 5.30
N ARG A 64 22.61 -7.63 5.27
CA ARG A 64 23.25 -7.28 3.99
C ARG A 64 23.52 -8.54 3.20
N GLY A 65 23.19 -8.51 1.90
CA GLY A 65 23.31 -9.64 1.01
C GLY A 65 22.04 -10.50 0.87
N ASP A 66 21.01 -10.27 1.69
CA ASP A 66 19.72 -10.96 1.54
C ASP A 66 19.13 -10.68 0.17
N GLU A 67 18.55 -11.71 -0.43
CA GLU A 67 17.97 -11.64 -1.78
C GLU A 67 16.62 -10.91 -1.74
N VAL A 68 16.43 -10.02 -2.70
CA VAL A 68 15.19 -9.26 -2.92
C VAL A 68 14.70 -9.50 -4.34
N ILE A 69 13.42 -9.75 -4.51
CA ILE A 69 12.78 -10.04 -5.79
C ILE A 69 11.92 -8.85 -6.21
N ASN A 70 12.13 -8.37 -7.44
CA ASN A 70 11.26 -7.36 -8.04
C ASN A 70 9.98 -8.00 -8.56
N THR A 71 8.82 -7.57 -8.05
CA THR A 71 7.50 -8.05 -8.49
C THR A 71 7.06 -7.45 -9.82
N LYS A 72 7.71 -6.36 -10.28
CA LYS A 72 7.36 -5.56 -11.47
C LYS A 72 5.95 -4.95 -11.40
N ALA A 73 5.41 -4.79 -10.23
CA ALA A 73 4.11 -4.19 -9.97
C ALA A 73 4.16 -3.37 -8.67
N PRO A 74 3.32 -2.34 -8.51
CA PRO A 74 3.16 -1.65 -7.22
C PRO A 74 2.48 -2.57 -6.20
N ILE A 75 2.49 -2.15 -4.94
CA ILE A 75 1.70 -2.80 -3.88
C ILE A 75 0.22 -2.73 -4.26
N GLN A 76 -0.45 -3.87 -4.23
CA GLN A 76 -1.87 -3.99 -4.58
C GLN A 76 -2.66 -4.56 -3.40
N VAL A 77 -3.85 -4.00 -3.20
CA VAL A 77 -4.77 -4.42 -2.14
C VAL A 77 -6.09 -4.94 -2.74
N PRO A 78 -6.74 -5.90 -2.09
CA PRO A 78 -8.05 -6.37 -2.51
C PRO A 78 -9.07 -5.23 -2.42
N VAL A 79 -9.98 -5.16 -3.39
CA VAL A 79 -11.07 -4.18 -3.43
C VAL A 79 -12.40 -4.88 -3.74
N GLY A 80 -13.50 -4.21 -3.43
CA GLY A 80 -14.84 -4.72 -3.70
C GLY A 80 -15.67 -4.93 -2.44
N PRO A 81 -16.94 -5.38 -2.61
CA PRO A 81 -17.87 -5.61 -1.48
C PRO A 81 -17.35 -6.60 -0.44
N GLU A 82 -16.49 -7.54 -0.85
CA GLU A 82 -15.92 -8.57 0.02
C GLU A 82 -14.95 -8.01 1.06
N THR A 83 -14.51 -6.75 0.89
CA THR A 83 -13.64 -6.06 1.85
C THR A 83 -14.41 -5.39 2.97
N LEU A 84 -15.75 -5.27 2.85
CA LEU A 84 -16.57 -4.64 3.87
C LEU A 84 -16.53 -5.43 5.19
N GLY A 85 -16.30 -4.72 6.31
CA GLY A 85 -16.19 -5.31 7.63
C GLY A 85 -14.93 -6.18 7.85
N ARG A 86 -13.93 -6.05 6.96
CA ARG A 86 -12.62 -6.72 7.05
C ARG A 86 -11.54 -5.72 7.48
N ILE A 87 -10.52 -6.21 8.15
CA ILE A 87 -9.33 -5.45 8.50
C ILE A 87 -8.15 -6.04 7.73
N ILE A 88 -7.49 -5.22 6.94
CA ILE A 88 -6.33 -5.60 6.12
C ILE A 88 -5.14 -4.68 6.44
N ASN A 89 -3.93 -5.20 6.27
CA ASN A 89 -2.70 -4.41 6.37
C ASN A 89 -2.41 -3.65 5.07
N VAL A 90 -1.33 -2.87 5.05
CA VAL A 90 -0.93 -2.03 3.89
C VAL A 90 -0.65 -2.84 2.62
N ILE A 91 -0.27 -4.10 2.74
CA ILE A 91 -0.02 -5.01 1.61
C ILE A 91 -1.25 -5.86 1.22
N GLY A 92 -2.41 -5.56 1.81
CA GLY A 92 -3.68 -6.21 1.48
C GLY A 92 -3.90 -7.57 2.12
N GLU A 93 -3.13 -7.95 3.11
CA GLU A 93 -3.32 -9.19 3.85
C GLU A 93 -4.30 -8.99 5.02
N PRO A 94 -5.25 -9.93 5.23
CA PRO A 94 -6.18 -9.81 6.35
C PRO A 94 -5.48 -10.03 7.68
N ILE A 95 -5.80 -9.18 8.66
CA ILE A 95 -5.29 -9.23 10.04
C ILE A 95 -6.39 -9.40 11.07
N ASP A 96 -7.61 -9.70 10.63
CA ASP A 96 -8.82 -9.85 11.46
C ASP A 96 -9.13 -11.30 11.83
N GLU A 97 -8.23 -12.24 11.54
CA GLU A 97 -8.36 -13.69 11.81
C GLU A 97 -9.57 -14.37 11.13
N LYS A 98 -10.20 -13.70 10.15
CA LYS A 98 -11.38 -14.20 9.42
C LYS A 98 -11.04 -14.92 8.10
N GLY A 99 -9.76 -15.27 7.90
CA GLY A 99 -9.29 -15.93 6.67
C GLY A 99 -9.14 -14.97 5.49
N GLU A 100 -8.79 -15.50 4.34
CA GLU A 100 -8.51 -14.71 3.13
C GLU A 100 -9.68 -13.85 2.66
N VAL A 101 -9.37 -12.68 2.13
CA VAL A 101 -10.33 -11.82 1.43
C VAL A 101 -10.35 -12.24 -0.04
N LYS A 102 -11.39 -12.97 -0.44
CA LYS A 102 -11.54 -13.49 -1.80
C LYS A 102 -12.20 -12.45 -2.70
N THR A 103 -11.43 -11.52 -3.22
CA THR A 103 -11.91 -10.53 -4.18
C THR A 103 -11.53 -10.93 -5.61
N LYS A 104 -12.30 -10.44 -6.59
CA LYS A 104 -11.99 -10.62 -8.02
C LYS A 104 -10.95 -9.63 -8.51
N GLU A 105 -10.83 -8.48 -7.84
CA GLU A 105 -10.01 -7.36 -8.25
C GLU A 105 -9.04 -6.93 -7.15
N LYS A 106 -7.87 -6.48 -7.57
CA LYS A 106 -6.89 -5.80 -6.72
C LYS A 106 -6.50 -4.49 -7.37
N TRP A 107 -6.38 -3.44 -6.58
CA TRP A 107 -5.96 -2.13 -7.03
C TRP A 107 -4.64 -1.71 -6.41
N PRO A 108 -3.80 -0.98 -7.17
CA PRO A 108 -2.59 -0.39 -6.60
C PRO A 108 -2.95 0.63 -5.52
N ILE A 109 -2.13 0.69 -4.46
CA ILE A 109 -2.32 1.67 -3.38
C ILE A 109 -2.05 3.11 -3.86
N HIS A 110 -1.21 3.27 -4.89
CA HIS A 110 -0.93 4.55 -5.55
C HIS A 110 -1.81 4.70 -6.81
N ARG A 111 -3.08 4.95 -6.57
CA ARG A 111 -4.03 5.18 -7.65
C ARG A 111 -4.25 6.68 -7.87
N ALA A 112 -4.35 7.09 -9.13
CA ALA A 112 -4.76 8.45 -9.47
C ALA A 112 -6.17 8.75 -8.92
N ALA A 113 -6.40 10.00 -8.52
CA ALA A 113 -7.74 10.45 -8.15
C ALA A 113 -8.68 10.36 -9.37
N PRO A 114 -10.01 10.14 -9.15
CA PRO A 114 -11.00 10.19 -10.22
C PRO A 114 -10.94 11.54 -10.95
N GLU A 115 -11.14 11.52 -12.26
CA GLU A 115 -11.28 12.75 -13.04
C GLU A 115 -12.55 13.50 -12.63
N PHE A 116 -12.58 14.80 -12.89
CA PHE A 116 -13.75 15.64 -12.55
C PHE A 116 -15.03 15.13 -13.22
N SER A 117 -14.92 14.61 -14.43
CA SER A 117 -16.03 14.00 -15.19
C SER A 117 -16.64 12.76 -14.50
N ASP A 118 -15.85 12.07 -13.69
CA ASP A 118 -16.28 10.85 -13.00
C ASP A 118 -16.90 11.11 -11.61
N GLN A 119 -16.86 12.38 -11.17
CA GLN A 119 -17.38 12.79 -9.88
C GLN A 119 -18.87 13.13 -9.99
N SER A 120 -19.66 12.67 -9.01
CA SER A 120 -21.04 13.09 -8.89
C SER A 120 -21.12 14.58 -8.56
N THR A 121 -21.92 15.33 -9.33
CA THR A 121 -22.21 16.75 -9.09
C THR A 121 -23.39 16.96 -8.14
N GLU A 122 -24.11 15.89 -7.78
CA GLU A 122 -25.25 15.94 -6.89
C GLU A 122 -24.80 15.98 -5.42
N THR A 123 -25.38 16.93 -4.68
CA THR A 123 -25.14 17.02 -3.24
C THR A 123 -26.09 16.10 -2.49
N GLU A 124 -25.54 15.05 -1.87
CA GLU A 124 -26.27 14.17 -0.99
C GLU A 124 -25.94 14.43 0.48
N ILE A 125 -26.95 14.39 1.33
CA ILE A 125 -26.77 14.52 2.79
C ILE A 125 -26.48 13.15 3.40
N LEU A 126 -25.46 13.10 4.24
CA LEU A 126 -25.15 11.93 5.09
C LEU A 126 -26.05 11.97 6.31
N VAL A 127 -27.08 11.14 6.35
CA VAL A 127 -27.98 11.02 7.51
C VAL A 127 -27.24 10.30 8.64
N THR A 128 -26.98 11.02 9.73
CA THR A 128 -26.25 10.50 10.91
C THR A 128 -27.16 9.85 11.93
N GLY A 129 -28.47 10.19 11.92
CA GLY A 129 -29.42 9.85 12.96
C GLY A 129 -29.39 10.76 14.20
N ILE A 130 -28.47 11.72 14.22
CA ILE A 130 -28.36 12.72 15.28
C ILE A 130 -29.17 13.94 14.85
N LYS A 131 -30.34 14.16 15.46
CA LYS A 131 -31.29 15.20 15.05
C LYS A 131 -30.67 16.60 14.92
N VAL A 132 -29.85 16.98 15.90
CA VAL A 132 -29.20 18.30 15.92
C VAL A 132 -28.27 18.46 14.72
N VAL A 133 -27.49 17.44 14.39
CA VAL A 133 -26.56 17.46 13.25
C VAL A 133 -27.37 17.50 11.95
N ASP A 134 -28.28 16.57 11.78
CA ASP A 134 -29.02 16.40 10.50
C ASP A 134 -29.91 17.60 10.16
N LEU A 135 -30.43 18.30 11.19
CA LEU A 135 -31.32 19.45 10.98
C LEU A 135 -30.60 20.81 10.94
N LEU A 136 -29.58 21.01 11.76
CA LEU A 136 -28.96 22.32 11.93
C LEU A 136 -27.60 22.45 11.23
N ALA A 137 -26.86 21.34 11.07
CA ALA A 137 -25.57 21.32 10.43
C ALA A 137 -25.35 20.02 9.64
N PRO A 138 -26.17 19.73 8.62
CA PRO A 138 -26.11 18.47 7.89
C PRO A 138 -24.76 18.26 7.21
N TYR A 139 -24.29 17.04 7.22
CA TYR A 139 -23.06 16.65 6.58
C TYR A 139 -23.32 16.23 5.13
N ALA A 140 -22.52 16.76 4.21
CA ALA A 140 -22.55 16.31 2.82
C ALA A 140 -21.71 15.03 2.67
N LYS A 141 -22.21 14.05 1.93
CA LYS A 141 -21.42 12.88 1.51
C LYS A 141 -20.22 13.36 0.68
N GLY A 142 -19.03 12.80 0.97
CA GLY A 142 -17.78 13.23 0.33
C GLY A 142 -17.20 14.54 0.84
N GLY A 143 -17.88 15.22 1.77
CA GLY A 143 -17.40 16.46 2.41
C GLY A 143 -16.30 16.22 3.43
N LYS A 144 -15.54 17.27 3.74
CA LYS A 144 -14.57 17.28 4.85
C LYS A 144 -15.22 17.92 6.07
N ILE A 145 -15.27 17.18 7.18
CA ILE A 145 -15.95 17.61 8.41
C ILE A 145 -14.91 17.63 9.52
N GLY A 146 -14.73 18.80 10.14
CA GLY A 146 -13.88 18.97 11.34
C GLY A 146 -14.70 18.92 12.62
N LEU A 147 -14.29 18.11 13.57
CA LEU A 147 -14.88 18.02 14.92
C LEU A 147 -13.83 18.35 15.97
#